data_4c4f35fd7945f25da6889e2786f2f841
#
_entry.id   4c4f35fd7945f25da6889e2786f2f841
#
_cell.length_a   1.000
_cell.length_b   1.000
_cell.length_c   1.000
_cell.angle_alpha   90.00
_cell.angle_beta   90.00
_cell.angle_gamma   90.00
#
_symmetry.space_group_name_H-M   'P 1'
#
loop_
_entity.id
_entity.type
_entity.pdbx_description
1 polymer ?
#
loop_
_entity_poly.entity_id
_entity_poly.type
_entity_poly.pdbx_seq_one_letter_code
_entity_poly.pdbx_strand_id
1 'polypeptide(L)'
;MITAEEARKRTLSAIKGTYKDQFEMIESLICSACDKSEYEVVVTFESQEERDKVKLYLDTLGYNTWGSNYVLTVSWRSVKSNEE
;
A
#
# COMPACT_ATOMS: atom_id res chain seq x y z
N MET A 1 -8.27 -28.44 0.94
CA MET A 1 -7.10 -27.58 0.73
C MET A 1 -7.53 -26.21 0.23
N ILE A 2 -6.89 -25.13 0.69
CA ILE A 2 -7.29 -23.80 0.27
C ILE A 2 -6.82 -23.52 -1.15
N THR A 3 -7.53 -22.64 -1.82
CA THR A 3 -7.14 -22.23 -3.15
C THR A 3 -6.04 -21.18 -3.08
N ALA A 4 -5.39 -20.93 -4.22
CA ALA A 4 -4.38 -19.89 -4.28
C ALA A 4 -4.97 -18.52 -3.96
N GLU A 5 -6.21 -18.29 -4.37
CA GLU A 5 -6.87 -17.02 -4.09
C GLU A 5 -7.11 -16.86 -2.59
N GLU A 6 -7.53 -17.91 -1.92
CA GLU A 6 -7.74 -17.85 -0.49
C GLU A 6 -6.42 -17.64 0.25
N ALA A 7 -5.36 -18.31 -0.20
CA ALA A 7 -4.04 -18.13 0.41
C ALA A 7 -3.60 -16.67 0.27
N ARG A 8 -3.81 -16.08 -0.89
CA ARG A 8 -3.46 -14.69 -1.14
C ARG A 8 -4.23 -13.76 -0.22
N LYS A 9 -5.53 -13.98 -0.05
CA LYS A 9 -6.34 -13.15 0.82
C LYS A 9 -5.88 -13.24 2.27
N ARG A 10 -5.52 -14.43 2.71
CA ARG A 10 -5.01 -14.61 4.07
C ARG A 10 -3.69 -13.88 4.27
N THR A 11 -2.81 -13.95 3.27
CA THR A 11 -1.54 -13.26 3.34
C THR A 11 -1.75 -11.76 3.44
N LEU A 12 -2.62 -11.21 2.61
CA LEU A 12 -2.89 -9.78 2.62
C LEU A 12 -3.52 -9.34 3.93
N SER A 13 -4.41 -10.16 4.49
CA SER A 13 -5.03 -9.86 5.76
C SER A 13 -3.99 -9.85 6.89
N ALA A 14 -3.05 -10.80 6.84
CA ALA A 14 -1.99 -10.84 7.83
C ALA A 14 -1.07 -9.62 7.72
N ILE A 15 -0.79 -9.20 6.49
CA ILE A 15 0.02 -7.99 6.28
C ILE A 15 -0.68 -6.78 6.89
N LYS A 16 -1.98 -6.66 6.64
CA LYS A 16 -2.74 -5.54 7.16
C LYS A 16 -2.71 -5.50 8.69
N GLY A 17 -2.82 -6.66 9.32
CA GLY A 17 -2.79 -6.74 10.77
C GLY A 17 -1.42 -6.44 11.34
N THR A 18 -0.36 -6.97 10.70
CA THR A 18 1.00 -6.78 11.17
C THR A 18 1.43 -5.33 11.09
N TYR A 19 1.05 -4.64 10.02
CA TYR A 19 1.49 -3.27 9.78
C TYR A 19 0.34 -2.28 9.93
N LYS A 20 -0.56 -2.56 10.86
CA LYS A 20 -1.77 -1.75 11.05
C LYS A 20 -1.43 -0.28 11.27
N ASP A 21 -0.46 0.00 12.14
CA ASP A 21 -0.11 1.37 12.45
C ASP A 21 0.41 2.11 11.23
N GLN A 22 1.20 1.41 10.41
CA GLN A 22 1.72 2.01 9.20
C GLN A 22 0.59 2.32 8.22
N PHE A 23 -0.37 1.42 8.09
CA PHE A 23 -1.49 1.66 7.18
C PHE A 23 -2.36 2.82 7.66
N GLU A 24 -2.55 2.94 8.97
CA GLU A 24 -3.31 4.07 9.50
C GLU A 24 -2.61 5.39 9.23
N MET A 25 -1.29 5.40 9.38
CA MET A 25 -0.51 6.59 9.08
C MET A 25 -0.60 6.94 7.60
N ILE A 26 -0.47 5.94 6.74
CA ILE A 26 -0.53 6.17 5.29
C ILE A 26 -1.91 6.70 4.90
N GLU A 27 -2.97 6.14 5.46
CA GLU A 27 -4.31 6.61 5.17
C GLU A 27 -4.48 8.07 5.57
N SER A 28 -3.94 8.43 6.71
CA SER A 28 -3.99 9.80 7.21
C SER A 28 -3.25 10.74 6.24
N LEU A 29 -2.10 10.31 5.76
CA LEU A 29 -1.33 11.10 4.80
C LEU A 29 -2.08 11.26 3.48
N ILE A 30 -2.72 10.19 3.02
CA ILE A 30 -3.49 10.24 1.79
C ILE A 30 -4.66 11.21 1.92
N CYS A 31 -5.38 11.14 3.03
CA CYS A 31 -6.51 12.03 3.24
C CYS A 31 -6.06 13.48 3.30
N SER A 32 -4.94 13.74 3.97
CA SER A 32 -4.40 15.09 4.06
C SER A 32 -4.00 15.60 2.68
N ALA A 33 -3.37 14.75 1.88
CA ALA A 33 -2.96 15.13 0.52
C ALA A 33 -4.19 15.41 -0.35
N CYS A 34 -5.22 14.60 -0.22
CA CYS A 34 -6.46 14.82 -0.97
C CYS A 34 -7.06 16.18 -0.64
N ASP A 35 -7.03 16.56 0.63
CA ASP A 35 -7.57 17.86 1.05
C ASP A 35 -6.77 19.01 0.46
N LYS A 36 -5.50 18.77 0.11
CA LYS A 36 -4.65 19.79 -0.51
C LYS A 36 -4.62 19.67 -2.01
N SER A 37 -5.47 18.84 -2.59
CA SER A 37 -5.53 18.61 -4.03
C SER A 37 -4.25 17.98 -4.59
N GLU A 38 -3.58 17.17 -3.79
CA GLU A 38 -2.39 16.44 -4.20
C GLU A 38 -2.77 15.01 -4.56
N TYR A 39 -1.89 14.34 -5.28
CA TYR A 39 -2.18 13.00 -5.78
C TYR A 39 -1.17 11.95 -5.34
N GLU A 40 -0.26 12.30 -4.45
CA GLU A 40 0.73 11.32 -4.01
C GLU A 40 1.29 11.70 -2.65
N VAL A 41 1.82 10.68 -1.98
CA VAL A 41 2.52 10.87 -0.71
C VAL A 41 3.77 10.01 -0.73
N VAL A 42 4.74 10.39 0.11
CA VAL A 42 5.99 9.65 0.24
C VAL A 42 6.07 9.16 1.67
N VAL A 43 6.37 7.87 1.81
CA VAL A 43 6.40 7.22 3.12
C VAL A 43 7.77 6.57 3.30
N THR A 44 8.32 6.67 4.51
CA THR A 44 9.60 6.04 4.85
C THR A 44 9.33 4.90 5.82
N PHE A 45 10.03 3.77 5.59
CA PHE A 45 9.88 2.58 6.42
C PHE A 45 11.18 2.25 7.11
N GLU A 46 11.11 1.38 8.11
CA GLU A 46 12.28 0.99 8.88
C GLU A 46 13.08 -0.12 8.22
N SER A 47 12.46 -0.86 7.31
CA SER A 47 13.16 -1.93 6.61
C SER A 47 12.57 -2.08 5.22
N GLN A 48 13.36 -2.72 4.35
CA GLN A 48 12.89 -2.99 3.00
C GLN A 48 11.78 -4.02 2.99
N GLU A 49 11.84 -4.95 3.93
CA GLU A 49 10.80 -5.97 4.02
C GLU A 49 9.47 -5.33 4.36
N GLU A 50 9.46 -4.41 5.30
CA GLU A 50 8.23 -3.70 5.66
C GLU A 50 7.68 -2.94 4.46
N ARG A 51 8.57 -2.23 3.75
CA ARG A 51 8.17 -1.49 2.57
C ARG A 51 7.57 -2.42 1.52
N ASP A 52 8.20 -3.56 1.28
CA ASP A 52 7.75 -4.47 0.24
C ASP A 52 6.38 -5.05 0.55
N LYS A 53 6.13 -5.38 1.81
CA LYS A 53 4.85 -5.95 2.21
C LYS A 53 3.74 -4.91 2.14
N VAL A 54 4.02 -3.70 2.59
CA VAL A 54 3.03 -2.62 2.51
C VAL A 54 2.76 -2.27 1.06
N LYS A 55 3.81 -2.25 0.24
CA LYS A 55 3.65 -1.98 -1.19
C LYS A 55 2.73 -3.01 -1.84
N LEU A 56 2.92 -4.28 -1.52
CA LEU A 56 2.08 -5.32 -2.10
C LEU A 56 0.62 -5.09 -1.77
N TYR A 57 0.32 -4.76 -0.53
CA TYR A 57 -1.05 -4.52 -0.11
C TYR A 57 -1.64 -3.30 -0.83
N LEU A 58 -0.89 -2.21 -0.90
CA LEU A 58 -1.37 -1.00 -1.55
C LEU A 58 -1.61 -1.21 -3.03
N ASP A 59 -0.76 -2.02 -3.68
CA ASP A 59 -0.95 -2.33 -5.08
C ASP A 59 -2.29 -3.04 -5.31
N THR A 60 -2.71 -3.89 -4.38
CA THR A 60 -3.98 -4.58 -4.52
C THR A 60 -5.17 -3.64 -4.36
N LEU A 61 -4.98 -2.50 -3.74
CA LEU A 61 -6.04 -1.52 -3.58
C LEU A 61 -6.14 -0.57 -4.77
N GLY A 62 -5.24 -0.67 -5.73
CA GLY A 62 -5.31 0.13 -6.93
C GLY A 62 -4.36 1.31 -6.97
N TYR A 63 -3.54 1.49 -5.94
CA TYR A 63 -2.54 2.55 -5.94
C TYR A 63 -1.38 2.20 -6.83
N ASN A 64 -0.73 3.21 -7.37
CA ASN A 64 0.57 3.06 -8.02
C ASN A 64 1.64 3.36 -6.99
N THR A 65 2.60 2.45 -6.86
CA THR A 65 3.63 2.59 -5.84
C THR A 65 5.00 2.35 -6.47
N TRP A 66 5.97 3.13 -6.03
CA TRP A 66 7.36 2.93 -6.45
C TRP A 66 8.27 3.53 -5.41
N GLY A 67 9.53 3.14 -5.45
CA GLY A 67 10.49 3.65 -4.49
C GLY A 67 11.70 2.75 -4.43
N SER A 68 12.62 3.07 -3.54
CA SER A 68 13.83 2.28 -3.35
C SER A 68 14.24 2.34 -1.90
N ASN A 69 14.96 1.31 -1.46
CA ASN A 69 15.46 1.20 -0.10
C ASN A 69 14.31 1.26 0.89
N TYR A 70 14.25 2.33 1.67
CA TYR A 70 13.24 2.45 2.73
C TYR A 70 12.14 3.44 2.39
N VAL A 71 12.09 3.91 1.14
CA VAL A 71 11.15 4.95 0.74
C VAL A 71 10.16 4.39 -0.26
N LEU A 72 8.91 4.78 -0.11
CA LEU A 72 7.85 4.37 -1.02
C LEU A 72 6.99 5.58 -1.37
N THR A 73 6.79 5.80 -2.67
CA THR A 73 5.85 6.81 -3.14
C THR A 73 4.55 6.11 -3.49
N VAL A 74 3.46 6.64 -2.96
CA VAL A 74 2.12 6.10 -3.20
C VAL A 74 1.34 7.14 -3.96
N SER A 75 0.84 6.78 -5.13
CA SER A 75 0.16 7.74 -6.00
C SER A 75 -1.19 7.19 -6.42
N TRP A 76 -2.16 8.08 -6.55
CA TRP A 76 -3.49 7.70 -7.04
C TRP A 76 -3.93 8.58 -8.20
N ARG A 77 -3.00 9.25 -8.83
CA ARG A 77 -3.32 10.08 -9.99
C ARG A 77 -3.88 9.23 -11.11
N SER A 78 -3.32 8.04 -11.29
CA SER A 78 -3.77 7.12 -12.31
C SER A 78 -4.12 5.81 -11.61
N VAL A 79 -5.39 5.56 -11.37
CA VAL A 79 -5.80 4.37 -10.64
C VAL A 79 -5.64 3.15 -11.52
N LYS A 80 -5.02 2.11 -10.99
CA LYS A 80 -4.86 0.87 -11.73
C LYS A 80 -6.20 0.20 -11.96
N SER A 81 -6.36 -0.32 -13.16
CA SER A 81 -7.56 -1.06 -13.49
C SER A 81 -7.36 -2.51 -13.12
N ASN A 82 -8.36 -3.11 -12.51
CA ASN A 82 -8.33 -4.50 -12.17
C ASN A 82 -9.15 -5.34 -13.09
N GLU A 83 -9.79 -4.69 -14.06
CA GLU A 83 -10.50 -5.43 -14.99
C GLU A 83 -9.82 -5.34 -16.21
N GLU A 84 -9.83 -5.94 -16.88
CA GLU A 84 -9.22 -5.90 -18.04
C GLU A 84 -9.34 -7.07 -18.52
#